data_3adba4ba25c07223f045c8e0180d0152
#
_entry.id   3adba4ba25c07223f045c8e0180d0152
#
_cell.length_a   1.000
_cell.length_b   1.000
_cell.length_c   1.000
_cell.angle_alpha   90.00
_cell.angle_beta   90.00
_cell.angle_gamma   90.00
#
_symmetry.space_group_name_H-M   'P 1'
#
loop_
_entity.id
_entity.type
_entity.pdbx_description
1 polymer ?
#
loop_
_entity_poly.entity_id
_entity_poly.type
_entity_poly.pdbx_seq_one_letter_code
_entity_poly.pdbx_strand_id
1 'polypeptide(L)'
;MPEQTTRLAEIEARTAAATGGTWGTHYDGTVYYLASDIRLTSAGTTCAREIAELHDDPDDKTQTYRDATFIRQARADIPYLLAELRQRDAEIAELQAKLAVRERQLDDVDAGVIA
;
A
#
# COMPACT_ATOMS: atom_id res chain seq x y z
N MET A 1 -12.24 1.54 -14.90
CA MET A 1 -11.82 0.62 -15.97
C MET A 1 -11.69 -0.77 -15.41
N PRO A 2 -12.26 -1.78 -16.09
CA PRO A 2 -12.22 -3.17 -15.56
C PRO A 2 -10.82 -3.69 -15.30
N GLU A 3 -9.85 -3.40 -16.19
CA GLU A 3 -8.48 -3.85 -16.02
C GLU A 3 -7.82 -3.28 -14.77
N GLN A 4 -8.02 -1.99 -14.50
CA GLN A 4 -7.47 -1.35 -13.31
C GLN A 4 -8.10 -1.89 -12.05
N THR A 5 -9.42 -2.13 -12.06
CA THR A 5 -10.12 -2.70 -10.92
C THR A 5 -9.62 -4.11 -10.63
N THR A 6 -9.43 -4.93 -11.67
CA THR A 6 -8.90 -6.28 -11.52
C THR A 6 -7.49 -6.27 -10.97
N ARG A 7 -6.64 -5.40 -11.48
CA ARG A 7 -5.26 -5.29 -11.00
C ARG A 7 -5.19 -4.84 -9.55
N LEU A 8 -6.02 -3.87 -9.18
CA LEU A 8 -6.07 -3.42 -7.78
C LEU A 8 -6.53 -4.53 -6.85
N ALA A 9 -7.53 -5.31 -7.26
CA ALA A 9 -7.98 -6.46 -6.48
C ALA A 9 -6.89 -7.51 -6.32
N GLU A 10 -6.12 -7.75 -7.36
CA GLU A 10 -4.97 -8.66 -7.29
C GLU A 10 -3.89 -8.15 -6.34
N ILE A 11 -3.60 -6.85 -6.37
CA ILE A 11 -2.64 -6.23 -5.46
C ILE A 11 -3.12 -6.36 -4.01
N GLU A 12 -4.40 -6.09 -3.78
CA GLU A 12 -4.99 -6.24 -2.44
C GLU A 12 -4.88 -7.67 -1.93
N ALA A 13 -5.17 -8.64 -2.80
CA ALA A 13 -5.08 -10.07 -2.45
C ALA A 13 -3.64 -10.47 -2.10
N ARG A 14 -2.67 -10.03 -2.89
CA ARG A 14 -1.26 -10.30 -2.60
C ARG A 14 -0.81 -9.64 -1.31
N THR A 15 -1.25 -8.42 -1.07
CA THR A 15 -0.92 -7.69 0.16
C THR A 15 -1.47 -8.40 1.39
N ALA A 16 -2.71 -8.88 1.31
CA ALA A 16 -3.34 -9.60 2.40
C ALA A 16 -2.71 -10.99 2.63
N ALA A 17 -2.24 -11.63 1.57
CA ALA A 17 -1.64 -12.96 1.64
C ALA A 17 -0.18 -12.92 2.13
N ALA A 18 0.50 -11.79 2.05
CA ALA A 18 1.87 -11.66 2.50
C ALA A 18 1.95 -11.81 4.03
N THR A 19 3.13 -12.12 4.53
CA THR A 19 3.36 -12.24 5.97
C THR A 19 2.85 -11.00 6.69
N GLY A 20 1.99 -11.19 7.68
CA GLY A 20 1.43 -10.09 8.45
C GLY A 20 2.45 -9.43 9.37
N GLY A 21 1.98 -8.41 10.08
CA GLY A 21 2.79 -7.68 11.01
C GLY A 21 3.62 -6.58 10.35
N THR A 22 4.44 -5.95 11.14
CA THR A 22 5.36 -4.90 10.67
C THR A 22 6.63 -5.53 10.16
N TRP A 23 7.01 -5.21 8.94
CA TRP A 23 8.27 -5.69 8.39
C TRP A 23 9.40 -4.74 8.77
N GLY A 24 10.51 -5.31 9.17
CA GLY A 24 11.70 -4.56 9.52
C GLY A 24 12.94 -5.22 8.95
N THR A 25 14.07 -4.59 9.18
CA THR A 25 15.37 -5.11 8.75
C THR A 25 16.32 -5.22 9.93
N HIS A 26 17.17 -6.22 9.87
CA HIS A 26 18.24 -6.43 10.83
C HIS A 26 19.53 -6.75 10.06
N TYR A 27 20.60 -6.05 10.39
CA TYR A 27 21.88 -6.23 9.73
C TYR A 27 22.87 -6.91 10.69
N ASP A 28 23.47 -8.00 10.24
CA ASP A 28 24.43 -8.75 11.07
C ASP A 28 25.89 -8.43 10.77
N GLY A 29 26.16 -7.47 9.91
CA GLY A 29 27.49 -7.10 9.45
C GLY A 29 27.81 -7.58 8.05
N THR A 30 27.00 -8.46 7.50
CA THR A 30 27.18 -9.05 6.16
C THR A 30 25.88 -9.09 5.37
N VAL A 31 24.78 -9.40 6.05
CA VAL A 31 23.49 -9.66 5.42
C VAL A 31 22.42 -8.83 6.11
N TYR A 32 21.52 -8.25 5.32
CA TYR A 32 20.28 -7.67 5.83
C TYR A 32 19.21 -8.74 5.85
N TYR A 33 18.64 -8.97 7.02
CA TYR A 33 17.49 -9.86 7.19
C TYR A 33 16.22 -9.02 7.15
N LEU A 34 15.29 -9.41 6.29
CA LEU A 34 13.96 -8.84 6.25
C LEU A 34 13.05 -9.77 7.03
N ALA A 35 12.39 -9.27 8.04
CA ALA A 35 11.60 -10.11 8.94
C ALA A 35 10.40 -9.35 9.51
N SER A 36 9.40 -10.10 9.95
CA SER A 36 8.22 -9.53 10.57
C SER A 36 8.40 -9.44 12.09
N ASP A 37 7.91 -8.34 12.65
CA ASP A 37 7.87 -8.10 14.09
C ASP A 37 9.22 -8.34 14.78
N ILE A 38 10.23 -7.67 14.27
CA ILE A 38 11.57 -7.75 14.85
C ILE A 38 11.57 -7.10 16.22
N ARG A 39 12.11 -7.80 17.19
CA ARG A 39 12.24 -7.31 18.58
C ARG A 39 13.65 -7.52 19.08
N LEU A 40 14.13 -6.53 19.83
CA LEU A 40 15.41 -6.62 20.51
C LEU A 40 15.13 -7.13 21.92
N THR A 41 15.79 -8.22 22.29
CA THR A 41 15.65 -8.80 23.62
C THR A 41 17.01 -8.90 24.30
N SER A 42 17.03 -9.25 25.59
CA SER A 42 18.30 -9.45 26.30
C SER A 42 19.11 -10.61 25.73
N ALA A 43 18.47 -11.53 25.02
CA ALA A 43 19.13 -12.67 24.38
C ALA A 43 19.50 -12.39 22.92
N GLY A 44 19.20 -11.19 22.40
CA GLY A 44 19.49 -10.82 21.02
C GLY A 44 18.21 -10.41 20.26
N THR A 45 18.28 -10.48 18.95
CA THR A 45 17.17 -10.10 18.09
C THR A 45 16.29 -11.31 17.80
N THR A 46 14.98 -11.14 17.95
CA THR A 46 14.00 -12.15 17.60
C THR A 46 12.99 -11.57 16.59
N CYS A 47 12.28 -12.43 15.90
CA CYS A 47 11.24 -12.03 14.98
C CYS A 47 10.14 -13.09 14.92
N ALA A 48 8.96 -12.71 14.42
CA ALA A 48 7.88 -13.66 14.20
C ALA A 48 8.18 -14.57 13.02
N ARG A 49 8.71 -14.00 11.92
CA ARG A 49 9.07 -14.78 10.74
C ARG A 49 10.16 -14.06 9.95
N GLU A 50 11.18 -14.81 9.55
CA GLU A 50 12.17 -14.33 8.60
C GLU A 50 11.56 -14.45 7.20
N ILE A 51 11.65 -13.38 6.42
CA ILE A 51 11.03 -13.31 5.10
C ILE A 51 12.08 -13.47 4.01
N ALA A 52 13.19 -12.77 4.12
CA ALA A 52 14.21 -12.77 3.08
C ALA A 52 15.57 -12.33 3.63
N GLU A 53 16.59 -12.62 2.87
CA GLU A 53 17.94 -12.15 3.12
C GLU A 53 18.41 -11.34 1.92
N LEU A 54 19.06 -10.21 2.17
CA LEU A 54 19.69 -9.39 1.14
C LEU A 54 21.19 -9.35 1.45
N HIS A 55 21.97 -9.91 0.55
CA HIS A 55 23.42 -9.95 0.73
C HIS A 55 24.04 -8.61 0.31
N ASP A 56 25.03 -8.16 1.09
CA ASP A 56 25.75 -6.95 0.76
C ASP A 56 26.43 -7.09 -0.59
N ASP A 57 26.37 -6.02 -1.36
CA ASP A 57 27.20 -5.87 -2.55
C ASP A 57 28.52 -5.28 -2.09
N PRO A 58 29.65 -6.01 -2.25
CA PRO A 58 30.95 -5.48 -1.84
C PRO A 58 31.30 -4.16 -2.51
N ASP A 59 30.76 -3.94 -3.71
CA ASP A 59 31.03 -2.75 -4.50
C ASP A 59 30.05 -1.59 -4.18
N ASP A 60 28.89 -1.91 -3.60
CA ASP A 60 27.91 -0.89 -3.27
C ASP A 60 27.02 -1.29 -2.08
N LYS A 61 27.56 -1.14 -0.89
CA LYS A 61 26.82 -1.46 0.35
C LYS A 61 25.62 -0.53 0.57
N THR A 62 25.72 0.70 0.09
CA THR A 62 24.63 1.67 0.21
C THR A 62 23.41 1.23 -0.58
N GLN A 63 23.63 0.63 -1.75
CA GLN A 63 22.52 0.15 -2.58
C GLN A 63 21.74 -0.97 -1.89
N THR A 64 22.42 -1.91 -1.27
CA THR A 64 21.76 -2.99 -0.53
C THR A 64 20.90 -2.43 0.60
N TYR A 65 21.39 -1.44 1.33
CA TYR A 65 20.62 -0.77 2.36
C TYR A 65 19.36 -0.11 1.80
N ARG A 66 19.49 0.56 0.67
CA ARG A 66 18.37 1.24 0.01
C ARG A 66 17.31 0.24 -0.45
N ASP A 67 17.75 -0.89 -1.01
CA ASP A 67 16.84 -1.94 -1.45
C ASP A 67 16.09 -2.54 -0.26
N ALA A 68 16.79 -2.84 0.82
CA ALA A 68 16.18 -3.36 2.03
C ALA A 68 15.15 -2.39 2.62
N THR A 69 15.50 -1.10 2.62
CA THR A 69 14.61 -0.04 3.11
C THR A 69 13.36 0.06 2.24
N PHE A 70 13.53 0.02 0.91
CA PHE A 70 12.40 0.07 0.00
C PHE A 70 11.42 -1.10 0.23
N ILE A 71 11.95 -2.31 0.34
CA ILE A 71 11.13 -3.49 0.56
C ILE A 71 10.39 -3.40 1.88
N ARG A 72 11.07 -3.02 2.93
CA ARG A 72 10.48 -2.86 4.26
C ARG A 72 9.36 -1.84 4.25
N GLN A 73 9.62 -0.67 3.66
CA GLN A 73 8.63 0.41 3.59
C GLN A 73 7.45 0.05 2.68
N ALA A 74 7.70 -0.69 1.60
CA ALA A 74 6.63 -1.09 0.69
C ALA A 74 5.53 -1.88 1.42
N ARG A 75 5.90 -2.65 2.44
CA ARG A 75 4.92 -3.40 3.24
C ARG A 75 3.90 -2.47 3.92
N ALA A 76 4.32 -1.28 4.33
CA ALA A 76 3.45 -0.28 4.94
C ALA A 76 2.84 0.65 3.89
N ASP A 77 3.60 0.99 2.86
CA ASP A 77 3.17 1.96 1.85
C ASP A 77 2.06 1.42 0.96
N ILE A 78 2.10 0.14 0.58
CA ILE A 78 1.09 -0.43 -0.30
C ILE A 78 -0.30 -0.40 0.34
N PRO A 79 -0.51 -0.88 1.57
CA PRO A 79 -1.82 -0.74 2.22
C PRO A 79 -2.27 0.71 2.36
N TYR A 80 -1.35 1.62 2.66
CA TYR A 80 -1.66 3.04 2.74
C TYR A 80 -2.18 3.56 1.41
N LEU A 81 -1.47 3.26 0.32
CA LEU A 81 -1.87 3.72 -1.01
C LEU A 81 -3.19 3.10 -1.45
N LEU A 82 -3.43 1.85 -1.12
CA LEU A 82 -4.71 1.19 -1.42
C LEU A 82 -5.87 1.87 -0.70
N ALA A 83 -5.67 2.25 0.57
CA ALA A 83 -6.68 2.96 1.33
C ALA A 83 -6.95 4.35 0.75
N GLU A 84 -5.90 5.07 0.34
CA GLU A 84 -6.03 6.37 -0.31
C GLU A 84 -6.80 6.26 -1.63
N LEU A 85 -6.52 5.24 -2.44
CA LEU A 85 -7.24 5.02 -3.69
C LEU A 85 -8.72 4.76 -3.44
N ARG A 86 -9.06 3.95 -2.44
CA ARG A 86 -10.46 3.68 -2.08
C ARG A 86 -11.17 4.96 -1.65
N GLN A 87 -10.50 5.80 -0.88
CA GLN A 87 -11.06 7.06 -0.44
C GLN A 87 -11.32 7.98 -1.62
N ARG A 88 -10.38 8.07 -2.56
CA ARG A 88 -10.54 8.86 -3.77
C ARG A 88 -11.68 8.36 -4.64
N ASP A 89 -11.81 7.04 -4.78
CA ASP A 89 -12.92 6.45 -5.52
C ASP A 89 -14.27 6.78 -4.88
N ALA A 90 -14.34 6.75 -3.55
CA ALA A 90 -15.56 7.12 -2.83
C ALA A 90 -15.90 8.61 -3.03
N GLU A 91 -14.90 9.48 -2.99
CA GLU A 91 -15.08 10.91 -3.25
C GLU A 91 -15.58 11.17 -4.66
N ILE A 92 -15.01 10.46 -5.65
CA ILE A 92 -15.44 10.57 -7.05
C ILE A 92 -16.90 10.13 -7.19
N ALA A 93 -17.26 9.01 -6.57
CA ALA A 93 -18.63 8.51 -6.61
C ALA A 93 -19.61 9.50 -5.99
N GLU A 94 -19.23 10.11 -4.87
CA GLU A 94 -20.04 11.12 -4.20
C GLU A 94 -20.23 12.35 -5.07
N LEU A 95 -19.14 12.83 -5.68
CA LEU A 95 -19.22 13.99 -6.57
C LEU A 95 -20.05 13.71 -7.81
N GLN A 96 -19.94 12.51 -8.37
CA GLN A 96 -20.75 12.09 -9.50
C GLN A 96 -22.23 12.05 -9.14
N ALA A 97 -22.56 11.57 -7.95
CA ALA A 97 -23.94 11.56 -7.48
C ALA A 97 -24.51 12.97 -7.30
N LYS A 98 -23.70 13.86 -6.72
CA LYS A 98 -24.09 15.26 -6.57
C LYS A 98 -24.28 15.94 -7.92
N LEU A 99 -23.40 15.67 -8.86
CA LEU A 99 -23.50 16.22 -10.20
C LEU A 99 -24.77 15.73 -10.90
N ALA A 100 -25.09 14.46 -10.78
CA ALA A 100 -26.30 13.90 -11.38
C ALA A 100 -27.57 14.54 -10.81
N VAL A 101 -27.61 14.80 -9.51
CA VAL A 101 -28.72 15.50 -8.88
C VAL A 101 -28.83 16.91 -9.42
N ARG A 102 -27.72 17.60 -9.54
CA ARG A 102 -27.73 18.98 -10.03
C ARG A 102 -28.18 19.05 -11.50
N GLU A 103 -27.73 18.11 -12.30
CA GLU A 103 -28.15 18.02 -13.71
C GLU A 103 -29.65 17.78 -13.83
N ARG A 104 -30.23 16.93 -13.01
CA ARG A 104 -31.67 16.72 -12.99
C ARG A 104 -32.42 17.96 -12.58
N GLN A 105 -31.93 18.71 -11.60
CA GLN A 105 -32.52 19.98 -11.18
C GLN A 105 -32.52 21.00 -12.30
N LEU A 106 -31.43 21.06 -13.06
CA LEU A 106 -31.34 21.98 -14.20
C LEU A 106 -32.28 21.55 -15.32
N ASP A 107 -32.40 20.27 -15.60
CA ASP A 107 -33.32 19.73 -16.60
C ASP A 107 -34.78 20.05 -16.22
N ASP A 108 -35.13 19.92 -14.95
CA ASP A 108 -36.47 20.27 -14.49
C ASP A 108 -36.79 21.75 -14.69
N VAL A 109 -35.81 22.62 -14.46
CA VAL A 109 -35.98 24.04 -14.72
C VAL A 109 -36.14 24.31 -16.22
N ASP A 110 -35.32 23.69 -17.05
CA ASP A 110 -35.38 23.87 -18.49
C ASP A 110 -36.64 23.26 -19.11
N ALA A 111 -37.19 22.24 -18.48
CA ALA A 111 -38.40 21.60 -18.95
C ALA A 111 -39.67 22.41 -18.68
N GLY A 112 -39.52 23.63 -18.26
CA GLY A 112 -40.66 24.51 -18.13
C GLY A 112 -41.37 24.42 -16.85
N VAL A 113 -40.67 24.08 -15.88
CA VAL A 113 -41.15 24.15 -14.58
C VAL A 113 -41.58 25.49 -14.23
N ILE A 114 -41.27 26.26 -15.02
CA ILE A 114 -41.62 27.57 -14.79
C ILE A 114 -43.02 27.77 -15.08
N ALA A 115 -43.70 27.48 -14.27
CA ALA A 115 -45.09 27.71 -14.45
C ALA A 115 -45.45 29.14 -14.16
#